data_e46320e518bd40f9be3567e46d3161bc
#
_entry.id   e46320e518bd40f9be3567e46d3161bc
#
_cell.length_a   1.000
_cell.length_b   1.000
_cell.length_c   1.000
_cell.angle_alpha   90.00
_cell.angle_beta   90.00
_cell.angle_gamma   90.00
#
_symmetry.space_group_name_H-M   'P 1'
#
loop_
_entity.id
_entity.type
_entity.pdbx_description
1 polymer ?
#
loop_
_entity_poly.entity_id
_entity_poly.type
_entity_poly.pdbx_seq_one_letter_code
_entity_poly.pdbx_strand_id
1 'polypeptide(L)'
;LGSGWEGTYSLEDSLAAGAVADLLVSAGASVANDELQAALALWNQWKHDPEACLRIASHGQRLIGIGNHDADFSCCAALDQIPVVPTQVEPGVLRAVRV
;
A
#
# COMPACT_ATOMS: atom_id res chain seq x y z
N LEU A 1 3.22 4.69 7.57
CA LEU A 1 3.93 3.51 7.09
C LEU A 1 3.30 2.24 7.65
N GLY A 2 3.23 1.21 6.82
CA GLY A 2 2.72 -0.08 7.24
C GLY A 2 3.69 -0.77 8.20
N SER A 3 3.15 -1.42 9.21
CA SER A 3 3.95 -2.06 10.25
C SER A 3 3.55 -3.51 10.53
N GLY A 4 2.68 -4.09 9.70
CA GLY A 4 2.14 -5.42 9.91
C GLY A 4 0.94 -5.41 10.85
N TRP A 5 0.57 -6.58 11.30
CA TRP A 5 -0.57 -6.77 12.21
C TRP A 5 -0.13 -7.63 13.39
N GLU A 6 -0.21 -7.07 14.59
CA GLU A 6 0.13 -7.78 15.83
C GLU A 6 1.49 -8.49 15.75
N GLY A 7 2.49 -7.82 15.18
CA GLY A 7 3.84 -8.37 15.02
C GLY A 7 4.02 -9.36 13.88
N THR A 8 3.00 -9.59 13.05
CA THR A 8 3.07 -10.51 11.92
C THR A 8 3.09 -9.75 10.58
N TYR A 9 3.44 -10.48 9.51
CA TYR A 9 3.51 -9.96 8.15
C TYR A 9 2.12 -9.51 7.66
N SER A 10 2.07 -8.41 6.92
CA SER A 10 0.85 -7.89 6.32
C SER A 10 1.04 -7.77 4.81
N LEU A 11 0.21 -8.49 4.04
CA LEU A 11 0.31 -8.51 2.58
C LEU A 11 0.02 -7.14 1.97
N GLU A 12 -0.99 -6.44 2.48
CA GLU A 12 -1.37 -5.11 2.00
C GLU A 12 -0.26 -4.08 2.21
N ASP A 13 0.49 -4.16 3.30
CA ASP A 13 1.63 -3.28 3.55
C ASP A 13 2.74 -3.51 2.51
N SER A 14 3.02 -4.77 2.20
CA SER A 14 4.00 -5.14 1.18
C SER A 14 3.55 -4.71 -0.21
N LEU A 15 2.26 -4.82 -0.52
CA LEU A 15 1.71 -4.36 -1.79
C LEU A 15 1.91 -2.86 -1.95
N ALA A 16 1.61 -2.08 -0.92
CA ALA A 16 1.79 -0.63 -0.92
C ALA A 16 3.27 -0.25 -1.07
N ALA A 17 4.15 -0.94 -0.34
CA ALA A 17 5.60 -0.73 -0.45
C ALA A 17 6.09 -1.01 -1.87
N GLY A 18 5.58 -2.08 -2.49
CA GLY A 18 5.92 -2.42 -3.88
C GLY A 18 5.48 -1.37 -4.87
N ALA A 19 4.29 -0.79 -4.69
CA ALA A 19 3.77 0.27 -5.54
C ALA A 19 4.68 1.52 -5.48
N VAL A 20 5.09 1.92 -4.29
CA VAL A 20 6.01 3.06 -4.10
C VAL A 20 7.38 2.75 -4.69
N ALA A 21 7.91 1.56 -4.41
CA ALA A 21 9.21 1.13 -4.93
C ALA A 21 9.24 1.09 -6.45
N ASP A 22 8.18 0.65 -7.09
CA ASP A 22 8.07 0.61 -8.56
C ASP A 22 8.24 2.00 -9.17
N LEU A 23 7.62 3.02 -8.58
CA LEU A 23 7.78 4.40 -9.02
C LEU A 23 9.22 4.88 -8.86
N LEU A 24 9.87 4.56 -7.74
CA LEU A 24 11.25 4.96 -7.48
C LEU A 24 12.23 4.25 -8.39
N VAL A 25 12.04 2.96 -8.62
CA VAL A 25 12.91 2.19 -9.55
C VAL A 25 12.76 2.71 -10.97
N SER A 26 11.55 3.05 -11.39
CA SER A 26 11.30 3.66 -12.71
C SER A 26 11.98 5.01 -12.85
N ALA A 27 12.21 5.71 -11.73
CA ALA A 27 12.96 6.98 -11.70
C ALA A 27 14.48 6.81 -11.54
N GLY A 28 14.97 5.57 -11.51
CA GLY A 28 16.41 5.27 -11.48
C GLY A 28 16.96 4.75 -10.16
N ALA A 29 16.11 4.56 -9.14
CA ALA A 29 16.54 3.98 -7.88
C ALA A 29 16.88 2.49 -8.04
N SER A 30 17.77 1.98 -7.19
CA SER A 30 18.13 0.55 -7.17
C SER A 30 17.52 -0.14 -5.94
N VAL A 31 17.32 -1.45 -6.07
CA VAL A 31 16.76 -2.28 -4.99
C VAL A 31 17.89 -2.77 -4.10
N ALA A 32 17.77 -2.55 -2.78
CA ALA A 32 18.84 -2.79 -1.83
C ALA A 32 18.74 -4.13 -1.09
N ASN A 33 17.58 -4.77 -1.06
CA ASN A 33 17.37 -5.99 -0.26
C ASN A 33 16.28 -6.89 -0.85
N ASP A 34 16.20 -8.12 -0.31
CA ASP A 34 15.26 -9.14 -0.78
C ASP A 34 13.82 -8.79 -0.43
N GLU A 35 13.58 -8.14 0.69
CA GLU A 35 12.23 -7.73 1.10
C GLU A 35 11.64 -6.76 0.07
N LEU A 36 12.43 -5.84 -0.44
CA LEU A 36 11.98 -4.91 -1.46
C LEU A 36 11.78 -5.60 -2.81
N GLN A 37 12.65 -6.58 -3.15
CA GLN A 37 12.45 -7.41 -4.34
C GLN A 37 11.11 -8.15 -4.27
N ALA A 38 10.79 -8.74 -3.11
CA ALA A 38 9.52 -9.44 -2.90
C ALA A 38 8.33 -8.49 -3.03
N ALA A 39 8.42 -7.30 -2.45
CA ALA A 39 7.37 -6.30 -2.54
C ALA A 39 7.13 -5.83 -3.99
N LEU A 40 8.19 -5.63 -4.76
CA LEU A 40 8.09 -5.30 -6.19
C LEU A 40 7.41 -6.41 -6.98
N ALA A 41 7.79 -7.67 -6.72
CA ALA A 41 7.19 -8.83 -7.38
C ALA A 41 5.70 -8.92 -7.06
N LEU A 42 5.32 -8.68 -5.81
CA LEU A 42 3.94 -8.67 -5.38
C LEU A 42 3.14 -7.57 -6.11
N TRP A 43 3.67 -6.36 -6.16
CA TRP A 43 3.03 -5.26 -6.88
C TRP A 43 2.89 -5.58 -8.37
N ASN A 44 3.93 -6.10 -9.01
CA ASN A 44 3.89 -6.46 -10.42
C ASN A 44 2.83 -7.54 -10.71
N GLN A 45 2.61 -8.47 -9.77
CA GLN A 45 1.58 -9.50 -9.88
C GLN A 45 0.17 -8.90 -9.82
N TRP A 46 -0.06 -7.90 -8.95
CA TRP A 46 -1.40 -7.42 -8.61
C TRP A 46 -1.73 -6.01 -9.11
N LYS A 47 -0.78 -5.30 -9.74
CA LYS A 47 -0.97 -3.89 -10.10
C LYS A 47 -2.17 -3.62 -11.00
N HIS A 48 -2.64 -4.61 -11.75
CA HIS A 48 -3.82 -4.48 -12.60
C HIS A 48 -5.13 -4.67 -11.84
N ASP A 49 -5.07 -5.22 -10.64
CA ASP A 49 -6.24 -5.40 -9.77
C ASP A 49 -5.79 -5.43 -8.30
N PRO A 50 -5.36 -4.28 -7.74
CA PRO A 50 -4.92 -4.24 -6.34
C PRO A 50 -6.02 -4.62 -5.36
N GLU A 51 -7.28 -4.34 -5.69
CA GLU A 51 -8.41 -4.71 -4.84
C GLU A 51 -8.47 -6.22 -4.60
N ALA A 52 -8.23 -7.02 -5.63
CA ALA A 52 -8.22 -8.49 -5.49
C ALA A 52 -7.15 -8.94 -4.50
N CYS A 53 -5.96 -8.32 -4.52
CA CYS A 53 -4.91 -8.61 -3.55
C CYS A 53 -5.35 -8.24 -2.12
N LEU A 54 -5.95 -7.08 -1.93
CA LEU A 54 -6.44 -6.66 -0.61
C LEU A 54 -7.48 -7.64 -0.06
N ARG A 55 -8.32 -8.20 -0.93
CA ARG A 55 -9.36 -9.15 -0.52
C ARG A 55 -8.80 -10.49 -0.08
N ILE A 56 -7.73 -10.99 -0.71
CA ILE A 56 -7.13 -12.29 -0.33
C ILE A 56 -6.20 -12.18 0.88
N ALA A 57 -5.73 -10.98 1.23
CA ALA A 57 -4.90 -10.78 2.41
C ALA A 57 -5.64 -11.19 3.69
N SER A 58 -4.90 -11.64 4.70
CA SER A 58 -5.52 -12.10 5.97
C SER A 58 -6.42 -11.03 6.59
N HIS A 59 -5.98 -9.78 6.59
CA HIS A 59 -6.80 -8.67 7.10
C HIS A 59 -8.04 -8.45 6.23
N GLY A 60 -7.90 -8.56 4.91
CA GLY A 60 -9.04 -8.46 3.99
C GLY A 60 -10.07 -9.54 4.24
N GLN A 61 -9.65 -10.78 4.44
CA GLN A 61 -10.53 -11.89 4.76
C GLN A 61 -11.26 -11.67 6.09
N ARG A 62 -10.58 -11.10 7.07
CA ARG A 62 -11.21 -10.76 8.34
C ARG A 62 -12.29 -9.68 8.17
N LEU A 63 -12.02 -8.63 7.37
CA LEU A 63 -13.01 -7.59 7.08
C LEU A 63 -14.23 -8.14 6.33
N ILE A 64 -14.02 -9.05 5.38
CA ILE A 64 -15.12 -9.74 4.68
C ILE A 64 -15.98 -10.50 5.66
N GLY A 65 -15.38 -11.20 6.63
CA GLY A 65 -16.10 -11.95 7.66
C GLY A 65 -16.93 -11.05 8.58
N ILE A 66 -16.46 -9.83 8.85
CA ILE A 66 -17.22 -8.86 9.66
C ILE A 66 -18.39 -8.29 8.84
N GLY A 67 -18.18 -8.06 7.54
CA GLY A 67 -19.20 -7.51 6.64
C GLY A 67 -19.14 -5.98 6.52
N ASN A 68 -19.80 -5.47 5.48
CA ASN A 68 -19.97 -4.02 5.24
C ASN A 68 -18.67 -3.24 4.97
N HIS A 69 -17.63 -3.90 4.41
CA HIS A 69 -16.33 -3.28 4.11
C HIS A 69 -16.01 -3.24 2.61
N ASP A 70 -16.95 -3.55 1.71
CA ASP A 70 -16.69 -3.59 0.27
C ASP A 70 -16.20 -2.23 -0.27
N ALA A 71 -16.81 -1.14 0.20
CA ALA A 71 -16.40 0.21 -0.22
C ALA A 71 -14.97 0.54 0.24
N ASP A 72 -14.52 -0.03 1.36
CA ASP A 72 -13.17 0.17 1.87
C ASP A 72 -12.14 -0.45 0.93
N PHE A 73 -12.41 -1.64 0.39
CA PHE A 73 -11.51 -2.29 -0.57
C PHE A 73 -11.36 -1.46 -1.83
N SER A 74 -12.46 -0.98 -2.40
CA SER A 74 -12.43 -0.14 -3.60
C SER A 74 -11.69 1.18 -3.34
N CYS A 75 -11.95 1.81 -2.22
CA CYS A 75 -11.33 3.08 -1.84
C CYS A 75 -9.81 2.92 -1.64
N CYS A 76 -9.39 1.89 -0.91
CA CYS A 76 -7.97 1.66 -0.63
C CYS A 76 -7.19 1.21 -1.86
N ALA A 77 -7.83 0.55 -2.81
CA ALA A 77 -7.19 0.11 -4.05
C ALA A 77 -7.13 1.20 -5.11
N ALA A 78 -7.90 2.28 -4.97
CA ALA A 78 -7.92 3.37 -5.95
C ALA A 78 -6.64 4.20 -5.88
N LEU A 79 -5.99 4.38 -7.03
CA LEU A 79 -4.74 5.14 -7.13
C LEU A 79 -5.03 6.58 -7.52
N ASP A 80 -4.22 7.50 -6.96
CA ASP A 80 -4.19 8.91 -7.38
C ASP A 80 -5.55 9.62 -7.30
N GLN A 81 -6.38 9.24 -6.34
CA GLN A 81 -7.71 9.83 -6.15
C GLN A 81 -7.70 11.05 -5.23
N ILE A 82 -6.67 11.21 -4.42
CA ILE A 82 -6.57 12.31 -3.46
C ILE A 82 -5.38 13.18 -3.86
N PRO A 83 -5.62 14.42 -4.36
CA PRO A 83 -4.55 15.25 -4.92
C PRO A 83 -3.79 16.04 -3.85
N VAL A 84 -3.44 15.40 -2.75
CA VAL A 84 -2.66 16.03 -1.68
C VAL A 84 -1.59 15.06 -1.18
N VAL A 85 -0.46 15.62 -0.74
CA VAL A 85 0.59 14.89 -0.06
C VAL A 85 0.69 15.40 1.37
N PRO A 86 0.45 14.54 2.38
CA PRO A 86 0.68 14.94 3.77
C PRO A 86 2.17 15.20 3.98
N THR A 87 2.53 16.41 4.36
CA THR A 87 3.93 16.80 4.51
C THR A 87 4.17 17.26 5.94
N GLN A 88 5.18 16.68 6.60
CA GLN A 88 5.53 17.08 7.95
C GLN A 88 6.14 18.48 7.92
N VAL A 89 5.54 19.40 8.66
CA VAL A 89 6.00 20.80 8.77
C VAL A 89 6.67 21.07 10.11
N GLU A 90 6.35 20.27 11.12
CA GLU A 90 7.03 20.28 12.42
C GLU A 90 6.75 18.93 13.10
N PRO A 91 7.48 18.53 14.15
CA PRO A 91 7.29 17.23 14.78
C PRO A 91 5.83 16.97 15.16
N GLY A 92 5.27 15.88 14.65
CA GLY A 92 3.89 15.47 14.90
C GLY A 92 2.80 16.26 14.17
N VAL A 93 3.16 17.22 13.31
CA VAL A 93 2.20 18.03 12.55
C VAL A 93 2.37 17.86 11.06
N LEU A 94 1.30 17.45 10.39
CA LEU A 94 1.27 17.28 8.94
C LEU A 94 0.39 18.36 8.32
N ARG A 95 0.79 18.81 7.13
CA ARG A 95 0.01 19.73 6.32
C ARG A 95 -0.32 19.08 4.99
N ALA A 96 -1.53 19.26 4.49
CA ALA A 96 -1.91 18.81 3.15
C ALA A 96 -1.29 19.74 2.10
N VAL A 97 -0.49 19.17 1.20
CA VAL A 97 0.12 19.91 0.09
C VAL A 97 -0.52 19.38 -1.20
N ARG A 98 -1.13 20.28 -1.98
CA ARG A 98 -1.74 19.89 -3.26
C ARG A 98 -0.66 19.58 -4.29
N VAL A 99 -0.94 18.56 -5.07
CA VAL A 99 -0.09 18.17 -6.20
C VAL A 99 -0.79 18.43 -7.53
#